data_55ee7fe78e2b8631fd23cc0dbf7cebea
#
_entry.id   55ee7fe78e2b8631fd23cc0dbf7cebea
#
_cell.length_a   1.000
_cell.length_b   1.000
_cell.length_c   1.000
_cell.angle_alpha   90.00
_cell.angle_beta   90.00
_cell.angle_gamma   90.00
#
_symmetry.space_group_name_H-M   'P 1'
#
loop_
_entity.id
_entity.type
_entity.pdbx_description
1 polymer ?
#
loop_
_entity_poly.entity_id
_entity_poly.type
_entity_poly.pdbx_seq_one_letter_code
_entity_poly.pdbx_strand_id
1 'polypeptide(L)'
;MFNTLTYVVLPTGHVRVTRRSDISGKENTMDLPISEARLKEFADDGGNTLLQRLLPELNGDQREFLKTGITSQEWDALFTAADKD
;
A
#
# COMPACT_ATOMS: atom_id res chain seq x y z
N MET A 1 2.02 11.06 9.34
CA MET A 1 2.51 10.07 10.29
C MET A 1 2.10 8.68 9.85
N PHE A 2 3.06 7.80 9.70
CA PHE A 2 2.78 6.50 9.10
C PHE A 2 2.82 5.37 10.10
N ASN A 3 2.32 5.62 11.23
CA ASN A 3 2.46 4.71 12.33
C ASN A 3 1.60 3.44 12.20
N THR A 4 0.79 3.36 11.16
CA THR A 4 -0.09 2.20 10.99
C THR A 4 0.45 1.18 10.00
N LEU A 5 1.62 1.44 9.42
CA LEU A 5 2.19 0.52 8.44
C LEU A 5 3.16 -0.43 9.15
N THR A 6 2.95 -1.73 8.95
CA THR A 6 3.90 -2.75 9.42
C THR A 6 4.23 -3.65 8.25
N TYR A 7 5.31 -4.42 8.39
CA TYR A 7 5.71 -5.31 7.31
C TYR A 7 6.52 -6.48 7.85
N VAL A 8 6.57 -7.54 7.04
CA VAL A 8 7.48 -8.67 7.29
C VAL A 8 8.23 -8.97 6.00
N VAL A 9 9.46 -9.44 6.14
CA VAL A 9 10.27 -9.82 4.99
C VAL A 9 9.98 -11.28 4.67
N LEU A 10 9.62 -11.55 3.41
CA LEU A 10 9.29 -12.89 2.96
C LEU A 10 10.55 -13.65 2.56
N PRO A 11 10.47 -14.99 2.49
CA PRO A 11 11.64 -15.79 2.07
C PRO A 11 12.16 -15.40 0.69
N THR A 12 11.32 -14.82 -0.17
CA THR A 12 11.73 -14.37 -1.48
C THR A 12 12.56 -13.09 -1.45
N GLY A 13 12.62 -12.41 -0.30
CA GLY A 13 13.28 -11.12 -0.19
C GLY A 13 12.35 -9.95 -0.38
N HIS A 14 11.12 -10.19 -0.82
CA HIS A 14 10.10 -9.16 -0.93
C HIS A 14 9.45 -8.92 0.42
N VAL A 15 8.57 -7.95 0.50
CA VAL A 15 7.92 -7.60 1.77
C VAL A 15 6.42 -7.81 1.68
N ARG A 16 5.85 -8.21 2.81
CA ARG A 16 4.41 -8.26 2.98
C ARG A 16 4.03 -7.11 3.90
N VAL A 17 3.26 -6.17 3.39
CA VAL A 17 2.94 -4.94 4.11
C VAL A 17 1.51 -5.00 4.60
N THR A 18 1.30 -4.60 5.85
CA THR A 18 -0.03 -4.45 6.43
C THR A 18 -0.24 -2.97 6.74
N ARG A 19 -1.34 -2.43 6.28
CA ARG A 19 -1.65 -1.03 6.49
C ARG A 19 -3.15 -0.86 6.66
N ARG A 20 -3.53 0.05 7.54
CA ARG A 20 -4.94 0.34 7.74
C ARG A 20 -5.46 1.19 6.58
N SER A 21 -6.63 0.81 6.08
CA SER A 21 -7.28 1.55 5.00
C SER A 21 -7.79 2.89 5.51
N ASP A 22 -7.55 3.94 4.72
CA ASP A 22 -8.01 5.29 5.08
C ASP A 22 -9.52 5.43 4.98
N ILE A 23 -10.20 4.55 4.25
CA ILE A 23 -11.65 4.69 4.10
C ILE A 23 -12.44 3.73 4.98
N SER A 24 -11.95 2.52 5.22
CA SER A 24 -12.72 1.54 5.99
C SER A 24 -12.19 1.36 7.40
N GLY A 25 -10.96 1.75 7.66
CA GLY A 25 -10.33 1.51 8.93
C GLY A 25 -9.89 0.09 9.15
N LYS A 26 -10.10 -0.80 8.17
CA LYS A 26 -9.67 -2.18 8.27
C LYS A 26 -8.21 -2.31 7.89
N GLU A 27 -7.54 -3.29 8.49
CA GLU A 27 -6.18 -3.57 8.12
C GLU A 27 -6.17 -4.45 6.88
N ASN A 28 -5.46 -4.00 5.87
CA ASN A 28 -5.27 -4.75 4.64
C ASN A 28 -3.81 -5.15 4.52
N THR A 29 -3.57 -6.30 3.88
CA THR A 29 -2.23 -6.84 3.72
C THR A 29 -1.99 -7.13 2.24
N MET A 30 -0.82 -6.76 1.76
CA MET A 30 -0.47 -6.99 0.36
C MET A 30 1.00 -7.31 0.25
N ASP A 31 1.33 -8.31 -0.57
CA ASP A 31 2.72 -8.64 -0.88
C ASP A 31 3.20 -7.72 -1.98
N LEU A 32 4.33 -7.07 -1.75
CA LEU A 32 4.87 -6.11 -2.72
C LEU A 32 6.18 -6.63 -3.27
N PRO A 33 6.42 -6.47 -4.58
CA PRO A 33 7.65 -6.96 -5.20
C PRO A 33 8.82 -6.02 -4.99
N ILE A 34 9.06 -5.62 -3.75
CA ILE A 34 10.16 -4.74 -3.40
C ILE A 34 10.85 -5.29 -2.16
N SER A 35 12.12 -4.93 -2.00
CA SER A 35 12.89 -5.34 -0.84
C SER A 35 12.59 -4.44 0.36
N GLU A 36 13.06 -4.88 1.51
CA GLU A 36 12.94 -4.08 2.72
C GLU A 36 13.61 -2.72 2.56
N ALA A 37 14.77 -2.69 1.89
CA ALA A 37 15.49 -1.45 1.69
C ALA A 37 14.66 -0.45 0.88
N ARG A 38 13.96 -0.95 -0.15
CA ARG A 38 13.10 -0.08 -0.95
C ARG A 38 11.93 0.45 -0.14
N LEU A 39 11.35 -0.41 0.70
CA LEU A 39 10.26 0.04 1.55
C LEU A 39 10.71 1.13 2.52
N LYS A 40 11.92 0.99 3.05
CA LYS A 40 12.48 2.01 3.93
C LYS A 40 12.72 3.32 3.21
N GLU A 41 13.11 3.26 1.93
CA GLU A 41 13.26 4.47 1.13
C GLU A 41 11.93 5.22 1.04
N PHE A 42 10.85 4.47 0.84
CA PHE A 42 9.53 5.08 0.81
C PHE A 42 9.19 5.74 2.15
N ALA A 43 9.45 5.06 3.24
CA ALA A 43 9.14 5.59 4.56
C ALA A 43 9.97 6.84 4.87
N ASP A 44 11.24 6.81 4.48
CA ASP A 44 12.15 7.93 4.74
C ASP A 44 11.85 9.14 3.87
N ASP A 45 11.28 8.90 2.68
CA ASP A 45 11.00 9.96 1.75
C ASP A 45 9.92 10.91 2.26
N GLY A 46 8.98 10.40 3.05
CA GLY A 46 7.97 11.24 3.67
C GLY A 46 7.04 11.93 2.69
N GLY A 47 6.92 11.41 1.48
CA GLY A 47 6.03 11.99 0.48
C GLY A 47 6.66 13.05 -0.39
N ASN A 48 7.98 13.23 -0.30
CA ASN A 48 8.67 14.25 -1.09
C ASN A 48 8.78 13.88 -2.56
N THR A 49 8.82 12.59 -2.87
CA THR A 49 8.95 12.11 -4.23
C THR A 49 7.66 11.43 -4.65
N LEU A 50 7.26 11.60 -5.90
CA LEU A 50 6.11 10.87 -6.43
C LEU A 50 6.38 9.38 -6.31
N LEU A 51 5.39 8.65 -5.82
CA LEU A 51 5.55 7.23 -5.55
C LEU A 51 5.88 6.46 -6.82
N GLN A 52 5.31 6.86 -7.95
CA GLN A 52 5.61 6.19 -9.21
C GLN A 52 7.05 6.38 -9.65
N ARG A 53 7.72 7.40 -9.15
CA ARG A 53 9.14 7.61 -9.42
C ARG A 53 10.01 6.91 -8.40
N LEU A 54 9.58 6.91 -7.16
CA LEU A 54 10.35 6.32 -6.08
C LEU A 54 10.34 4.80 -6.17
N LEU A 55 9.18 4.23 -6.46
CA LEU A 55 9.01 2.77 -6.54
C LEU A 55 8.35 2.42 -7.86
N PRO A 56 9.08 2.58 -8.99
CA PRO A 56 8.48 2.29 -10.31
C PRO A 56 8.18 0.81 -10.53
N GLU A 57 8.72 -0.06 -9.71
CA GLU A 57 8.45 -1.49 -9.82
C GLU A 57 7.04 -1.86 -9.34
N LEU A 58 6.34 -0.97 -8.68
CA LEU A 58 4.97 -1.22 -8.22
C LEU A 58 3.97 -0.82 -9.29
N ASN A 59 2.87 -1.59 -9.38
CA ASN A 59 1.77 -1.19 -10.25
C ASN A 59 0.86 -0.20 -9.53
N GLY A 60 -0.21 0.25 -10.21
CA GLY A 60 -1.10 1.25 -9.67
C GLY A 60 -1.76 0.83 -8.37
N ASP A 61 -2.24 -0.42 -8.31
CA ASP A 61 -2.91 -0.93 -7.11
C ASP A 61 -1.95 -0.99 -5.93
N GLN A 62 -0.72 -1.40 -6.19
CA GLN A 62 0.28 -1.52 -5.14
C GLN A 62 0.68 -0.15 -4.61
N ARG A 63 0.83 0.82 -5.51
CA ARG A 63 1.15 2.17 -5.10
C ARG A 63 0.03 2.78 -4.26
N GLU A 64 -1.20 2.57 -4.70
CA GLU A 64 -2.34 3.10 -3.97
C GLU A 64 -2.41 2.48 -2.57
N PHE A 65 -2.15 1.17 -2.48
CA PHE A 65 -2.15 0.50 -1.19
C PHE A 65 -1.13 1.13 -0.24
N LEU A 66 0.07 1.40 -0.72
CA LEU A 66 1.08 2.02 0.14
C LEU A 66 0.69 3.42 0.57
N LYS A 67 0.02 4.16 -0.30
CA LYS A 67 -0.39 5.53 0.02
C LYS A 67 -1.53 5.59 1.03
N THR A 68 -2.52 4.73 0.86
CA THR A 68 -3.78 4.89 1.59
C THR A 68 -4.23 3.64 2.32
N GLY A 69 -3.64 2.48 2.04
CA GLY A 69 -4.09 1.22 2.61
C GLY A 69 -5.33 0.66 1.92
N ILE A 70 -5.81 1.30 0.87
CA ILE A 70 -7.02 0.87 0.18
C ILE A 70 -6.64 -0.15 -0.88
N THR A 71 -7.38 -1.26 -0.94
CA THR A 71 -7.16 -2.29 -1.95
C THR A 71 -8.18 -2.14 -3.07
N SER A 72 -7.90 -2.81 -4.22
CA SER A 72 -8.85 -2.78 -5.31
C SER A 72 -10.18 -3.40 -4.93
N GLN A 73 -10.16 -4.39 -4.03
CA GLN A 73 -11.41 -4.97 -3.54
C GLN A 73 -12.24 -3.94 -2.79
N GLU A 74 -11.60 -3.10 -2.01
CA GLU A 74 -12.32 -2.06 -1.29
C GLU A 74 -12.86 -1.01 -2.25
N TRP A 75 -12.09 -0.68 -3.28
CA TRP A 75 -12.57 0.24 -4.30
C TRP A 75 -13.81 -0.30 -4.98
N ASP A 76 -13.78 -1.58 -5.36
CA ASP A 76 -14.94 -2.21 -5.99
C ASP A 76 -16.16 -2.21 -5.08
N ALA A 77 -15.96 -2.53 -3.82
CA ALA A 77 -17.05 -2.54 -2.86
C ALA A 77 -17.65 -1.15 -2.68
N LEU A 78 -16.79 -0.14 -2.66
CA LEU A 78 -17.23 1.22 -2.50
C LEU A 78 -18.06 1.68 -3.69
N PHE A 79 -17.58 1.39 -4.90
CA PHE A 79 -18.31 1.77 -6.10
C PHE A 79 -19.62 1.01 -6.22
N THR A 80 -19.60 -0.27 -5.90
CA THR A 80 -20.82 -1.08 -5.94
C THR A 80 -21.86 -0.53 -4.96
N ALA A 81 -21.43 -0.19 -3.77
CA ALA A 81 -22.34 0.37 -2.79
C ALA A 81 -22.92 1.70 -3.26
N ALA A 82 -22.10 2.52 -3.92
CA ALA A 82 -22.57 3.79 -4.43
C ALA A 82 -23.60 3.61 -5.55
N ASP A 83 -23.40 2.58 -6.37
CA ASP A 83 -24.31 2.32 -7.48
C ASP A 83 -25.63 1.73 -7.04
N LYS A 84 -25.65 1.18 -5.89
CA LYS A 84 -26.85 0.48 -5.44
C LYS A 84 -27.99 1.38 -5.07
N ASP A 85 -27.73 2.60 -4.99
CA ASP A 85 -28.78 3.50 -4.65
C ASP A 85 -29.80 3.66 -5.71
#